data_e1d636bdc64cdc30542c339809e91e3d
#
_entry.id   e1d636bdc64cdc30542c339809e91e3d
#
_cell.length_a   1.000
_cell.length_b   1.000
_cell.length_c   1.000
_cell.angle_alpha   90.00
_cell.angle_beta   90.00
_cell.angle_gamma   90.00
#
_symmetry.space_group_name_H-M   'P 1'
#
loop_
_entity.id
_entity.type
_entity.pdbx_description
1 polymer ?
#
loop_
_entity_poly.entity_id
_entity_poly.type
_entity_poly.pdbx_seq_one_letter_code
_entity_poly.pdbx_strand_id
1 'polypeptide(L)'
;MSFIRSDASPQIAGFLYQFVVALDYCFQLVPGQILYIEKYGDVSIKNDGSFDEEATDTSVEVKMYADNLDVKHHNLLNTLYNWLEDDFNFETYQTLVIYTTQPYSKNSTLIGWERKTPAQRLKCVWDAYSKYLMDNQSKIEDKDPSKHTTIKENARQMRRVLGSVLGVEGKADEKASKERLQDLLSRVCIIDSCQNLANAYNGLMRYAKMTTALLREAFINSLLGFIISPKNMKDGWKIEEEAFTKQVQTLAKEMAPQSIAFPDAPDVTVAEGEYDDAPFVLKLKQIDYNRISDAAMDYAKTTGLLAKE
;
A
#
# COMPACT_ATOMS: atom_id res chain seq x y z
N MET A 1 10.34 34.24 -24.03
CA MET A 1 9.35 33.22 -23.57
C MET A 1 9.36 33.26 -22.07
N SER A 2 8.27 33.71 -21.44
CA SER A 2 8.13 33.69 -19.98
C SER A 2 7.82 32.25 -19.56
N PHE A 3 8.71 31.62 -18.82
CA PHE A 3 8.45 30.35 -18.20
C PHE A 3 7.30 30.55 -17.18
N ILE A 4 6.23 29.78 -17.36
CA ILE A 4 5.15 29.69 -16.37
C ILE A 4 5.77 29.12 -15.09
N ARG A 5 5.81 29.90 -14.03
CA ARG A 5 6.47 29.56 -12.75
C ARG A 5 5.74 28.49 -11.90
N SER A 6 4.70 27.86 -12.41
CA SER A 6 3.94 26.83 -11.68
C SER A 6 3.75 25.60 -12.55
N ASP A 7 4.78 24.75 -12.62
CA ASP A 7 4.61 23.38 -13.09
C ASP A 7 3.99 22.56 -11.95
N ALA A 8 2.72 22.21 -12.09
CA ALA A 8 1.97 21.38 -11.12
C ALA A 8 2.20 19.85 -11.36
N SER A 9 2.95 19.48 -12.39
CA SER A 9 3.16 18.07 -12.76
C SER A 9 3.72 17.22 -11.62
N PRO A 10 4.69 17.69 -10.80
CA PRO A 10 5.21 16.89 -9.69
C PRO A 10 4.15 16.60 -8.61
N GLN A 11 3.29 17.58 -8.30
CA GLN A 11 2.22 17.39 -7.32
C GLN A 11 1.16 16.42 -7.84
N ILE A 12 0.76 16.57 -9.11
CA ILE A 12 -0.18 15.63 -9.76
C ILE A 12 0.40 14.23 -9.77
N ALA A 13 1.68 14.07 -10.11
CA ALA A 13 2.34 12.78 -10.09
C ALA A 13 2.38 12.16 -8.68
N GLY A 14 2.55 12.98 -7.64
CA GLY A 14 2.46 12.54 -6.25
C GLY A 14 1.07 11.97 -5.90
N PHE A 15 0.00 12.69 -6.25
CA PHE A 15 -1.37 12.20 -6.06
C PHE A 15 -1.67 10.93 -6.86
N LEU A 16 -1.25 10.89 -8.12
CA LEU A 16 -1.42 9.66 -8.93
C LEU A 16 -0.67 8.47 -8.31
N TYR A 17 0.50 8.72 -7.73
CA TYR A 17 1.25 7.67 -7.04
C TYR A 17 0.52 7.16 -5.81
N GLN A 18 -0.09 8.04 -5.01
CA GLN A 18 -0.92 7.65 -3.87
C GLN A 18 -2.09 6.76 -4.32
N PHE A 19 -2.78 7.08 -5.42
CA PHE A 19 -3.85 6.24 -5.95
C PHE A 19 -3.37 4.88 -6.45
N VAL A 20 -2.20 4.82 -7.08
CA VAL A 20 -1.60 3.55 -7.51
C VAL A 20 -1.27 2.68 -6.30
N VAL A 21 -0.70 3.27 -5.24
CA VAL A 21 -0.43 2.60 -3.96
C VAL A 21 -1.74 2.19 -3.28
N ALA A 22 -2.73 3.08 -3.22
CA ALA A 22 -4.05 2.78 -2.65
C ALA A 22 -4.72 1.60 -3.37
N LEU A 23 -4.66 1.54 -4.71
CA LEU A 23 -5.20 0.42 -5.46
C LEU A 23 -4.48 -0.90 -5.13
N ASP A 24 -3.17 -0.88 -4.95
CA ASP A 24 -2.41 -2.06 -4.51
C ASP A 24 -2.86 -2.55 -3.14
N TYR A 25 -3.11 -1.64 -2.20
CA TYR A 25 -3.68 -1.97 -0.89
C TYR A 25 -5.14 -2.43 -0.96
N CYS A 26 -5.96 -1.92 -1.89
CA CYS A 26 -7.33 -2.40 -2.09
C CYS A 26 -7.38 -3.90 -2.41
N PHE A 27 -6.42 -4.42 -3.17
CA PHE A 27 -6.32 -5.85 -3.45
C PHE A 27 -5.85 -6.70 -2.25
N GLN A 28 -5.40 -6.07 -1.18
CA GLN A 28 -4.93 -6.73 0.05
C GLN A 28 -5.95 -6.64 1.19
N LEU A 29 -7.05 -5.90 0.99
CA LEU A 29 -8.11 -5.80 1.99
C LEU A 29 -8.71 -7.16 2.30
N VAL A 30 -8.99 -7.40 3.57
CA VAL A 30 -9.73 -8.55 4.03
C VAL A 30 -11.15 -8.14 4.44
N PRO A 31 -12.10 -9.09 4.51
CA PRO A 31 -13.49 -8.79 4.89
C PRO A 31 -13.58 -7.95 6.17
N GLY A 32 -14.41 -6.91 6.16
CA GLY A 32 -14.57 -5.97 7.27
C GLY A 32 -13.56 -4.84 7.30
N GLN A 33 -12.64 -4.76 6.34
CA GLN A 33 -11.72 -3.64 6.22
C GLN A 33 -12.24 -2.57 5.27
N ILE A 34 -11.83 -1.33 5.59
CA ILE A 34 -12.14 -0.14 4.84
C ILE A 34 -10.84 0.61 4.57
N LEU A 35 -10.59 0.94 3.31
CA LEU A 35 -9.50 1.82 2.93
C LEU A 35 -10.01 3.26 2.82
N TYR A 36 -9.29 4.18 3.43
CA TYR A 36 -9.48 5.62 3.29
C TYR A 36 -8.30 6.25 2.56
N ILE A 37 -8.57 7.25 1.72
CA ILE A 37 -7.55 8.05 1.04
C ILE A 37 -7.69 9.49 1.54
N GLU A 38 -6.58 10.16 1.90
CA GLU A 38 -6.52 11.56 2.33
C GLU A 38 -7.41 11.89 3.56
N LYS A 39 -7.83 10.92 4.35
CA LYS A 39 -8.66 11.16 5.54
C LYS A 39 -7.90 10.98 6.85
N TYR A 40 -7.08 9.97 6.93
CA TYR A 40 -6.31 9.61 8.11
C TYR A 40 -4.82 9.39 7.77
N GLY A 41 -4.28 10.20 6.86
CA GLY A 41 -3.02 10.07 6.15
C GLY A 41 -3.26 9.81 4.67
N ASP A 42 -2.20 9.63 3.88
CA ASP A 42 -2.31 9.46 2.42
C ASP A 42 -3.17 8.23 2.07
N VAL A 43 -2.92 7.10 2.74
CA VAL A 43 -3.74 5.86 2.66
C VAL A 43 -3.88 5.27 4.06
N SER A 44 -5.09 4.90 4.45
CA SER A 44 -5.31 4.25 5.75
C SER A 44 -6.26 3.08 5.61
N ILE A 45 -5.96 1.98 6.30
CA ILE A 45 -6.81 0.79 6.38
C ILE A 45 -7.33 0.72 7.80
N LYS A 46 -8.65 0.63 7.94
CA LYS A 46 -9.34 0.54 9.23
C LYS A 46 -10.30 -0.62 9.22
N ASN A 47 -10.55 -1.16 10.41
CA ASN A 47 -11.57 -2.16 10.62
C ASN A 47 -12.92 -1.49 10.85
N ASP A 48 -13.99 -2.06 10.32
CA ASP A 48 -15.36 -1.57 10.55
C ASP A 48 -15.95 -2.02 11.89
N GLY A 49 -15.19 -2.81 12.67
CA GLY A 49 -15.62 -3.33 13.96
C GLY A 49 -16.55 -4.56 13.87
N SER A 50 -16.78 -5.11 12.67
CA SER A 50 -17.71 -6.23 12.47
C SER A 50 -17.10 -7.61 12.75
N PHE A 51 -15.75 -7.68 12.82
CA PHE A 51 -15.03 -8.90 13.14
C PHE A 51 -14.18 -8.71 14.39
N ASP A 52 -14.45 -9.52 15.42
CA ASP A 52 -13.57 -9.67 16.57
C ASP A 52 -12.24 -10.28 16.12
N GLU A 53 -11.16 -9.70 16.63
CA GLU A 53 -9.78 -10.19 16.60
C GLU A 53 -8.89 -9.71 15.45
N GLU A 54 -7.86 -8.96 15.86
CA GLU A 54 -6.54 -8.73 15.23
C GLU A 54 -6.48 -8.03 13.86
N ALA A 55 -7.58 -7.59 13.32
CA ALA A 55 -7.49 -6.75 12.14
C ALA A 55 -6.98 -5.36 12.54
N THR A 56 -5.81 -5.06 12.10
CA THR A 56 -4.95 -4.01 12.61
C THR A 56 -5.02 -2.79 11.72
N ASP A 57 -5.41 -1.66 12.30
CA ASP A 57 -5.41 -0.39 11.60
C ASP A 57 -3.99 -0.06 11.10
N THR A 58 -3.90 0.35 9.84
CA THR A 58 -2.64 0.74 9.21
C THR A 58 -2.77 2.13 8.61
N SER A 59 -1.78 2.99 8.83
CA SER A 59 -1.66 4.27 8.11
C SER A 59 -0.39 4.25 7.25
N VAL A 60 -0.51 4.70 6.00
CA VAL A 60 0.57 4.70 5.00
C VAL A 60 0.78 6.12 4.51
N GLU A 61 1.95 6.66 4.75
CA GLU A 61 2.43 7.91 4.18
C GLU A 61 3.24 7.61 2.91
N VAL A 62 2.77 8.10 1.78
CA VAL A 62 3.35 7.83 0.46
C VAL A 62 4.26 8.99 0.04
N LYS A 63 5.52 8.71 -0.22
CA LYS A 63 6.53 9.72 -0.56
C LYS A 63 7.21 9.38 -1.89
N MET A 64 7.03 10.22 -2.90
CA MET A 64 7.65 10.06 -4.23
C MET A 64 8.71 11.14 -4.44
N TYR A 65 9.95 10.81 -4.16
CA TYR A 65 11.11 11.72 -4.30
C TYR A 65 12.29 10.98 -4.92
N ALA A 66 13.23 11.73 -5.49
CA ALA A 66 14.39 11.18 -6.20
C ALA A 66 15.68 11.17 -5.37
N ASP A 67 15.72 11.90 -4.26
CA ASP A 67 16.86 11.99 -3.37
C ASP A 67 16.89 10.83 -2.36
N ASN A 68 17.97 10.74 -1.59
CA ASN A 68 18.15 9.64 -0.65
C ASN A 68 17.55 9.97 0.73
N LEU A 69 16.94 8.97 1.36
CA LEU A 69 16.36 9.09 2.69
C LEU A 69 17.42 8.90 3.78
N ASP A 70 17.45 9.82 4.72
CA ASP A 70 18.14 9.65 6.00
C ASP A 70 17.24 10.11 7.17
N VAL A 71 17.71 9.91 8.39
CA VAL A 71 16.94 10.21 9.61
C VAL A 71 16.59 11.70 9.75
N LYS A 72 17.34 12.61 9.13
CA LYS A 72 17.12 14.07 9.17
C LYS A 72 16.39 14.58 7.94
N HIS A 73 16.08 13.69 7.00
CA HIS A 73 15.37 14.08 5.79
C HIS A 73 14.00 14.65 6.13
N HIS A 74 13.61 15.72 5.44
CA HIS A 74 12.35 16.44 5.73
C HIS A 74 11.11 15.54 5.60
N ASN A 75 11.12 14.54 4.71
CA ASN A 75 9.99 13.61 4.56
C ASN A 75 9.78 12.79 5.83
N LEU A 76 10.86 12.21 6.41
CA LEU A 76 10.75 11.47 7.65
C LEU A 76 10.39 12.41 8.82
N LEU A 77 11.04 13.57 8.89
CA LEU A 77 10.78 14.54 9.94
C LEU A 77 9.33 15.03 9.92
N ASN A 78 8.80 15.42 8.76
CA ASN A 78 7.43 15.86 8.61
C ASN A 78 6.43 14.75 8.96
N THR A 79 6.70 13.51 8.54
CA THR A 79 5.85 12.37 8.86
C THR A 79 5.82 12.10 10.36
N LEU A 80 6.97 12.05 11.04
CA LEU A 80 7.02 11.87 12.50
C LEU A 80 6.37 13.04 13.23
N TYR A 81 6.57 14.27 12.76
CA TYR A 81 5.94 15.46 13.30
C TYR A 81 4.42 15.35 13.22
N ASN A 82 3.87 15.04 12.04
CA ASN A 82 2.43 14.92 11.81
C ASN A 82 1.80 13.80 12.65
N TRP A 83 2.47 12.65 12.77
CA TRP A 83 1.98 11.54 13.59
C TRP A 83 2.02 11.80 15.09
N LEU A 84 2.77 12.80 15.55
CA LEU A 84 2.84 13.23 16.95
C LEU A 84 1.92 14.42 17.25
N GLU A 85 1.25 15.00 16.24
CA GLU A 85 0.25 16.06 16.47
C GLU A 85 -0.96 15.50 17.22
N ASP A 86 -1.63 16.39 17.97
CA ASP A 86 -2.70 16.01 18.90
C ASP A 86 -3.97 15.51 18.18
N ASP A 87 -4.17 15.86 16.91
CA ASP A 87 -5.28 15.43 16.08
C ASP A 87 -5.04 14.08 15.38
N PHE A 88 -3.81 13.57 15.41
CA PHE A 88 -3.48 12.24 14.91
C PHE A 88 -3.23 11.26 16.06
N ASN A 89 -4.21 10.42 16.35
CA ASN A 89 -4.07 9.41 17.39
C ASN A 89 -3.34 8.17 16.84
N PHE A 90 -2.00 8.19 16.83
CA PHE A 90 -1.19 7.08 16.31
C PHE A 90 -1.35 5.78 17.10
N GLU A 91 -1.81 5.85 18.35
CA GLU A 91 -1.99 4.68 19.22
C GLU A 91 -3.09 3.75 18.72
N THR A 92 -4.02 4.25 17.90
CA THR A 92 -5.08 3.44 17.26
C THR A 92 -4.55 2.62 16.09
N TYR A 93 -3.30 2.86 15.64
CA TYR A 93 -2.70 2.13 14.52
C TYR A 93 -1.71 1.09 15.04
N GLN A 94 -1.80 -0.13 14.55
CA GLN A 94 -0.77 -1.13 14.81
C GLN A 94 0.47 -0.86 13.96
N THR A 95 0.27 -0.41 12.72
CA THR A 95 1.36 -0.17 11.80
C THR A 95 1.26 1.22 11.16
N LEU A 96 2.38 1.93 11.19
CA LEU A 96 2.57 3.22 10.53
C LEU A 96 3.63 3.05 9.45
N VAL A 97 3.23 3.14 8.19
CA VAL A 97 4.11 2.84 7.05
C VAL A 97 4.58 4.13 6.40
N ILE A 98 5.88 4.24 6.19
CA ILE A 98 6.46 5.21 5.24
C ILE A 98 6.79 4.45 3.96
N TYR A 99 5.99 4.66 2.93
CA TYR A 99 6.14 4.05 1.61
C TYR A 99 6.84 5.06 0.69
N THR A 100 8.11 4.81 0.35
CA THR A 100 8.89 5.81 -0.37
C THR A 100 9.71 5.26 -1.53
N THR A 101 9.81 6.05 -2.61
CA THR A 101 10.72 5.76 -3.72
C THR A 101 12.18 6.02 -3.39
N GLN A 102 12.46 6.69 -2.27
CA GLN A 102 13.81 7.08 -1.84
C GLN A 102 14.59 5.86 -1.33
N PRO A 103 15.77 5.57 -1.85
CA PRO A 103 16.69 4.64 -1.23
C PRO A 103 17.33 5.27 0.02
N TYR A 104 17.80 4.46 0.95
CA TYR A 104 18.57 4.99 2.07
C TYR A 104 19.89 5.62 1.60
N SER A 105 20.29 6.73 2.24
CA SER A 105 21.64 7.27 2.10
C SER A 105 22.68 6.24 2.54
N LYS A 106 23.83 6.22 1.89
CA LYS A 106 24.90 5.21 2.07
C LYS A 106 25.28 4.95 3.54
N ASN A 107 25.24 5.98 4.39
CA ASN A 107 25.59 5.89 5.81
C ASN A 107 24.37 6.18 6.71
N SER A 108 23.16 5.99 6.21
CA SER A 108 21.95 6.27 6.96
C SER A 108 21.82 5.33 8.17
N THR A 109 21.49 5.89 9.31
CA THR A 109 21.15 5.11 10.51
C THR A 109 19.81 4.36 10.34
N LEU A 110 19.05 4.64 9.27
CA LEU A 110 17.83 3.92 8.93
C LEU A 110 18.10 2.54 8.32
N ILE A 111 19.31 2.28 7.81
CA ILE A 111 19.65 0.97 7.23
C ILE A 111 19.37 -0.13 8.27
N GLY A 112 18.63 -1.13 7.86
CA GLY A 112 18.21 -2.24 8.72
C GLY A 112 17.15 -1.85 9.76
N TRP A 113 16.34 -0.82 9.50
CA TRP A 113 15.29 -0.31 10.37
C TRP A 113 14.40 -1.40 10.95
N GLU A 114 13.96 -2.34 10.11
CA GLU A 114 13.03 -3.41 10.50
C GLU A 114 13.62 -4.40 11.54
N ARG A 115 14.95 -4.46 11.62
CA ARG A 115 15.67 -5.32 12.58
C ARG A 115 16.04 -4.59 13.87
N LYS A 116 15.83 -3.27 13.93
CA LYS A 116 16.13 -2.48 15.12
C LYS A 116 15.05 -2.64 16.19
N THR A 117 15.47 -2.79 17.42
CA THR A 117 14.55 -2.72 18.57
C THR A 117 13.97 -1.31 18.71
N PRO A 118 12.80 -1.14 19.38
CA PRO A 118 12.23 0.19 19.64
C PRO A 118 13.23 1.16 20.30
N ALA A 119 14.03 0.69 21.23
CA ALA A 119 15.08 1.50 21.87
C ALA A 119 16.18 1.94 20.89
N GLN A 120 16.57 1.06 19.96
CA GLN A 120 17.54 1.41 18.92
C GLN A 120 16.96 2.42 17.92
N ARG A 121 15.69 2.28 17.55
CA ARG A 121 14.98 3.23 16.68
C ARG A 121 14.88 4.60 17.35
N LEU A 122 14.48 4.64 18.63
CA LEU A 122 14.49 5.86 19.45
C LEU A 122 15.87 6.52 19.45
N LYS A 123 16.92 5.76 19.73
CA LYS A 123 18.29 6.28 19.75
C LYS A 123 18.69 6.89 18.41
N CYS A 124 18.37 6.24 17.28
CA CYS A 124 18.66 6.77 15.95
C CYS A 124 18.04 8.15 15.73
N VAL A 125 16.75 8.32 16.04
CA VAL A 125 16.04 9.58 15.85
C VAL A 125 16.47 10.63 16.88
N TRP A 126 16.50 10.26 18.15
CA TRP A 126 16.82 11.17 19.25
C TRP A 126 18.21 11.78 19.13
N ASP A 127 19.22 10.94 18.92
CA ASP A 127 20.61 11.41 18.80
C ASP A 127 20.80 12.29 17.55
N ALA A 128 20.19 11.91 16.42
CA ALA A 128 20.31 12.68 15.18
C ALA A 128 19.68 14.06 15.29
N TYR A 129 18.50 14.17 15.90
CA TYR A 129 17.78 15.43 16.06
C TYR A 129 18.43 16.31 17.12
N SER A 130 18.81 15.76 18.27
CA SER A 130 19.54 16.47 19.30
C SER A 130 20.86 17.05 18.78
N LYS A 131 21.61 16.24 18.02
CA LYS A 131 22.84 16.68 17.38
C LYS A 131 22.59 17.79 16.36
N TYR A 132 21.55 17.66 15.50
CA TYR A 132 21.21 18.70 14.53
C TYR A 132 20.91 20.04 15.21
N LEU A 133 20.14 20.02 16.30
CA LEU A 133 19.81 21.22 17.07
C LEU A 133 21.05 21.88 17.65
N MET A 134 21.97 21.08 18.20
CA MET A 134 23.23 21.55 18.78
C MET A 134 24.15 22.14 17.70
N ASP A 135 24.38 21.41 16.60
CA ASP A 135 25.28 21.81 15.51
C ASP A 135 24.80 23.08 14.78
N ASN A 136 23.50 23.40 14.83
CA ASN A 136 22.91 24.56 14.16
C ASN A 136 22.42 25.64 15.13
N GLN A 137 22.77 25.59 16.41
CA GLN A 137 22.26 26.51 17.43
C GLN A 137 22.40 27.99 17.03
N SER A 138 23.58 28.41 16.58
CA SER A 138 23.83 29.81 16.18
C SER A 138 22.96 30.29 15.01
N LYS A 139 22.62 29.39 14.06
CA LYS A 139 21.74 29.68 12.92
C LYS A 139 20.27 29.73 13.34
N ILE A 140 19.89 28.86 14.27
CA ILE A 140 18.54 28.79 14.82
C ILE A 140 18.21 30.06 15.64
N GLU A 141 19.18 30.56 16.38
CA GLU A 141 19.08 31.75 17.24
C GLU A 141 19.29 33.08 16.48
N ASP A 142 19.68 33.03 15.21
CA ASP A 142 19.79 34.23 14.36
C ASP A 142 18.43 34.97 14.32
N LYS A 143 18.45 36.26 14.75
CA LYS A 143 17.24 37.09 14.87
C LYS A 143 16.67 37.51 13.53
N ASP A 144 17.42 37.41 12.44
CA ASP A 144 16.92 37.74 11.10
C ASP A 144 15.95 36.63 10.64
N PRO A 145 14.64 36.93 10.46
CA PRO A 145 13.64 35.92 10.09
C PRO A 145 13.83 35.41 8.66
N SER A 146 14.53 36.18 7.80
CA SER A 146 14.76 35.79 6.41
C SER A 146 15.93 34.82 6.24
N LYS A 147 16.81 34.72 7.26
CA LYS A 147 17.97 33.83 7.21
C LYS A 147 17.65 32.47 7.82
N HIS A 148 18.26 31.44 7.22
CA HIS A 148 18.21 30.07 7.74
C HIS A 148 16.78 29.50 7.92
N THR A 149 15.83 29.93 7.09
CA THR A 149 14.40 29.58 7.23
C THR A 149 14.18 28.06 7.29
N THR A 150 14.79 27.29 6.38
CA THR A 150 14.69 25.81 6.40
C THR A 150 15.28 25.19 7.65
N ILE A 151 16.43 25.73 8.13
CA ILE A 151 17.07 25.23 9.36
C ILE A 151 16.18 25.51 10.58
N LYS A 152 15.60 26.72 10.66
CA LYS A 152 14.70 27.12 11.74
C LYS A 152 13.41 26.28 11.74
N GLU A 153 12.86 26.03 10.57
CA GLU A 153 11.66 25.18 10.46
C GLU A 153 11.95 23.73 10.84
N ASN A 154 13.00 23.13 10.31
CA ASN A 154 13.41 21.78 10.72
C ASN A 154 13.67 21.70 12.23
N ALA A 155 14.33 22.73 12.81
CA ALA A 155 14.59 22.77 14.24
C ALA A 155 13.30 22.87 15.06
N ARG A 156 12.30 23.64 14.59
CA ARG A 156 10.99 23.74 15.23
C ARG A 156 10.31 22.36 15.28
N GLN A 157 10.27 21.67 14.14
CA GLN A 157 9.67 20.33 14.05
C GLN A 157 10.45 19.31 14.89
N MET A 158 11.79 19.30 14.83
CA MET A 158 12.61 18.39 15.65
C MET A 158 12.40 18.62 17.15
N ARG A 159 12.32 19.87 17.60
CA ARG A 159 12.00 20.20 18.99
C ARG A 159 10.63 19.66 19.39
N ARG A 160 9.62 19.75 18.50
CA ARG A 160 8.28 19.21 18.77
C ARG A 160 8.32 17.68 18.87
N VAL A 161 9.04 17.00 17.97
CA VAL A 161 9.21 15.53 18.03
C VAL A 161 9.90 15.10 19.32
N LEU A 162 10.98 15.79 19.71
CA LEU A 162 11.74 15.46 20.93
C LEU A 162 11.02 15.88 22.23
N GLY A 163 10.14 16.85 22.18
CA GLY A 163 9.37 17.36 23.31
C GLY A 163 7.87 17.19 23.15
N SER A 164 7.43 16.04 22.62
CA SER A 164 6.03 15.77 22.23
C SER A 164 5.08 15.69 23.43
N VAL A 165 5.59 15.53 24.65
CA VAL A 165 4.80 15.56 25.89
C VAL A 165 5.21 16.76 26.74
N LEU A 166 4.24 17.55 27.16
CA LEU A 166 4.45 18.69 28.04
C LEU A 166 4.19 18.26 29.49
N GLY A 167 5.15 18.54 30.36
CA GLY A 167 5.04 18.33 31.80
C GLY A 167 4.56 19.59 32.53
N VAL A 168 4.94 19.68 33.81
CA VAL A 168 4.59 20.81 34.66
C VAL A 168 5.12 22.13 34.10
N GLU A 169 4.30 23.19 34.17
CA GLU A 169 4.62 24.53 33.66
C GLU A 169 4.79 24.60 32.11
N GLY A 170 4.29 23.62 31.34
CA GLY A 170 4.40 23.63 29.89
C GLY A 170 5.81 23.38 29.34
N LYS A 171 6.72 22.93 30.18
CA LYS A 171 8.06 22.47 29.75
C LYS A 171 7.98 21.05 29.24
N ALA A 172 8.83 20.70 28.25
CA ALA A 172 8.90 19.32 27.75
C ALA A 172 9.29 18.35 28.87
N ASP A 173 8.50 17.29 29.04
CA ASP A 173 8.86 16.13 29.84
C ASP A 173 9.67 15.18 28.96
N GLU A 174 10.99 15.19 29.14
CA GLU A 174 11.90 14.39 28.32
C GLU A 174 11.65 12.88 28.44
N LYS A 175 11.35 12.41 29.65
CA LYS A 175 11.10 10.98 29.89
C LYS A 175 9.82 10.55 29.18
N ALA A 176 8.72 11.23 29.41
CA ALA A 176 7.44 10.94 28.79
C ALA A 176 7.51 11.13 27.26
N SER A 177 8.25 12.12 26.76
CA SER A 177 8.46 12.32 25.32
C SER A 177 9.25 11.19 24.69
N LYS A 178 10.27 10.65 25.36
CA LYS A 178 11.01 9.48 24.89
C LYS A 178 10.13 8.23 24.85
N GLU A 179 9.32 8.00 25.86
CA GLU A 179 8.39 6.87 25.93
C GLU A 179 7.36 6.95 24.81
N ARG A 180 6.74 8.12 24.58
CA ARG A 180 5.78 8.33 23.50
C ARG A 180 6.42 8.17 22.12
N LEU A 181 7.59 8.76 21.89
CA LEU A 181 8.32 8.62 20.63
C LEU A 181 8.76 7.17 20.41
N GLN A 182 9.20 6.45 21.44
CA GLN A 182 9.57 5.04 21.33
C GLN A 182 8.36 4.17 20.96
N ASP A 183 7.19 4.42 21.53
CA ASP A 183 5.95 3.72 21.18
C ASP A 183 5.59 3.98 19.70
N LEU A 184 5.55 5.24 19.27
CA LEU A 184 5.33 5.57 17.86
C LEU A 184 6.33 4.84 16.96
N LEU A 185 7.63 4.95 17.23
CA LEU A 185 8.68 4.33 16.41
C LEU A 185 8.64 2.79 16.42
N SER A 186 8.04 2.18 17.43
CA SER A 186 7.84 0.73 17.47
C SER A 186 6.90 0.25 16.37
N ARG A 187 5.93 1.10 15.99
CA ARG A 187 4.91 0.86 14.98
C ARG A 187 5.35 1.23 13.56
N VAL A 188 6.46 2.00 13.43
CA VAL A 188 6.93 2.51 12.14
C VAL A 188 7.62 1.43 11.33
N CYS A 189 7.10 1.19 10.13
CA CYS A 189 7.69 0.39 9.05
C CYS A 189 8.14 1.33 7.92
N ILE A 190 9.33 1.15 7.38
CA ILE A 190 9.84 1.95 6.25
C ILE A 190 10.04 1.03 5.06
N ILE A 191 9.22 1.20 4.02
CA ILE A 191 9.37 0.53 2.74
C ILE A 191 10.08 1.50 1.81
N ASP A 192 11.38 1.36 1.72
CA ASP A 192 12.25 2.21 0.91
C ASP A 192 12.45 1.65 -0.50
N SER A 193 13.05 2.45 -1.38
CA SER A 193 13.40 2.03 -2.76
C SER A 193 12.21 1.51 -3.57
N CYS A 194 11.00 1.98 -3.26
CA CYS A 194 9.80 1.59 -3.98
C CYS A 194 9.91 2.03 -5.46
N GLN A 195 9.17 1.33 -6.30
CA GLN A 195 9.14 1.63 -7.73
C GLN A 195 8.57 3.03 -7.98
N ASN A 196 9.08 3.71 -9.01
CA ASN A 196 8.49 4.97 -9.46
C ASN A 196 7.06 4.77 -9.99
N LEU A 197 6.33 5.87 -10.20
CA LEU A 197 4.93 5.84 -10.62
C LEU A 197 4.66 4.90 -11.81
N ALA A 198 5.46 4.98 -12.89
CA ALA A 198 5.24 4.16 -14.08
C ALA A 198 5.42 2.66 -13.79
N ASN A 199 6.47 2.31 -13.05
CA ASN A 199 6.74 0.92 -12.70
C ASN A 199 5.75 0.38 -11.66
N ALA A 200 5.33 1.19 -10.69
CA ALA A 200 4.30 0.83 -9.73
C ALA A 200 2.96 0.57 -10.43
N TYR A 201 2.56 1.45 -11.36
CA TYR A 201 1.38 1.24 -12.21
C TYR A 201 1.48 -0.06 -13.02
N ASN A 202 2.62 -0.30 -13.69
CA ASN A 202 2.84 -1.57 -14.42
C ASN A 202 2.80 -2.79 -13.49
N GLY A 203 3.25 -2.65 -12.25
CA GLY A 203 3.16 -3.70 -11.24
C GLY A 203 1.73 -4.15 -10.93
N LEU A 204 0.75 -3.25 -11.06
CA LEU A 204 -0.66 -3.58 -10.85
C LEU A 204 -1.20 -4.57 -11.89
N MET A 205 -0.55 -4.71 -13.06
CA MET A 205 -0.98 -5.66 -14.10
C MET A 205 -0.98 -7.11 -13.60
N ARG A 206 -0.28 -7.41 -12.50
CA ARG A 206 -0.34 -8.74 -11.85
C ARG A 206 -1.74 -9.11 -11.38
N TYR A 207 -2.58 -8.13 -11.05
CA TYR A 207 -3.96 -8.33 -10.61
C TYR A 207 -4.95 -8.52 -11.77
N ALA A 208 -4.54 -8.19 -13.00
CA ALA A 208 -5.37 -8.30 -14.19
C ALA A 208 -5.14 -9.60 -14.99
N LYS A 209 -4.53 -10.63 -14.37
CA LYS A 209 -4.19 -11.89 -15.07
C LYS A 209 -5.41 -12.67 -15.57
N MET A 210 -6.60 -12.46 -14.97
CA MET A 210 -7.85 -13.06 -15.40
C MET A 210 -8.41 -12.47 -16.69
N THR A 211 -7.87 -11.34 -17.17
CA THR A 211 -8.28 -10.71 -18.42
C THR A 211 -7.30 -11.07 -19.56
N THR A 212 -7.69 -10.82 -20.81
CA THR A 212 -6.77 -10.92 -21.94
C THR A 212 -5.65 -9.88 -21.82
N ALA A 213 -4.49 -10.15 -22.41
CA ALA A 213 -3.35 -9.24 -22.37
C ALA A 213 -3.71 -7.82 -22.87
N LEU A 214 -4.58 -7.72 -23.87
CA LEU A 214 -5.02 -6.45 -24.44
C LEU A 214 -5.92 -5.64 -23.48
N LEU A 215 -6.61 -6.28 -22.55
CA LEU A 215 -7.57 -5.65 -21.64
C LEU A 215 -7.01 -5.36 -20.25
N ARG A 216 -5.78 -5.80 -19.93
CA ARG A 216 -5.19 -5.63 -18.60
C ARG A 216 -5.08 -4.17 -18.18
N GLU A 217 -4.64 -3.32 -19.08
CA GLU A 217 -4.53 -1.88 -18.81
C GLU A 217 -5.92 -1.25 -18.62
N ALA A 218 -6.90 -1.60 -19.45
CA ALA A 218 -8.26 -1.13 -19.31
C ALA A 218 -8.89 -1.58 -17.97
N PHE A 219 -8.61 -2.80 -17.53
CA PHE A 219 -9.06 -3.31 -16.23
C PHE A 219 -8.49 -2.48 -15.07
N ILE A 220 -7.17 -2.24 -15.03
CA ILE A 220 -6.53 -1.45 -13.99
C ILE A 220 -7.02 0.01 -14.03
N ASN A 221 -7.15 0.62 -15.22
CA ASN A 221 -7.67 1.98 -15.37
C ASN A 221 -9.12 2.10 -14.88
N SER A 222 -9.95 1.07 -15.13
CA SER A 222 -11.32 1.05 -14.61
C SER A 222 -11.38 0.98 -13.09
N LEU A 223 -10.48 0.23 -12.46
CA LEU A 223 -10.36 0.17 -10.99
C LEU A 223 -9.80 1.47 -10.41
N LEU A 224 -8.80 2.10 -11.03
CA LEU A 224 -8.36 3.44 -10.66
C LEU A 224 -9.51 4.44 -10.77
N GLY A 225 -10.27 4.42 -11.87
CA GLY A 225 -11.47 5.24 -12.04
C GLY A 225 -12.52 4.98 -10.96
N PHE A 226 -12.69 3.74 -10.51
CA PHE A 226 -13.56 3.41 -9.39
C PHE A 226 -13.10 4.06 -8.09
N ILE A 227 -11.85 3.90 -7.68
CA ILE A 227 -11.36 4.44 -6.41
C ILE A 227 -11.34 5.98 -6.37
N ILE A 228 -11.05 6.65 -7.51
CA ILE A 228 -11.08 8.12 -7.60
C ILE A 228 -12.49 8.70 -7.88
N SER A 229 -13.50 7.84 -7.95
CA SER A 229 -14.87 8.28 -8.23
C SER A 229 -15.38 9.26 -7.15
N PRO A 230 -16.01 10.37 -7.54
CA PRO A 230 -16.65 11.31 -6.58
C PRO A 230 -17.67 10.64 -5.64
N LYS A 231 -18.23 9.49 -6.02
CA LYS A 231 -19.14 8.71 -5.15
C LYS A 231 -18.45 8.24 -3.87
N ASN A 232 -17.16 7.90 -3.95
CA ASN A 232 -16.38 7.43 -2.82
C ASN A 232 -15.86 8.57 -1.94
N MET A 233 -15.93 9.82 -2.42
CA MET A 233 -15.46 11.00 -1.68
C MET A 233 -16.48 11.52 -0.65
N LYS A 234 -17.76 11.10 -0.72
CA LYS A 234 -18.84 11.66 0.06
C LYS A 234 -18.60 11.60 1.58
N ASP A 235 -18.00 10.53 2.07
CA ASP A 235 -17.76 10.29 3.50
C ASP A 235 -16.25 10.23 3.84
N GLY A 236 -15.44 11.00 3.11
CA GLY A 236 -13.99 11.06 3.30
C GLY A 236 -13.23 9.99 2.54
N TRP A 237 -13.51 9.87 1.24
CA TRP A 237 -12.83 8.98 0.29
C TRP A 237 -12.66 7.55 0.79
N LYS A 238 -13.80 6.88 0.91
CA LYS A 238 -13.95 5.58 1.55
C LYS A 238 -14.11 4.48 0.50
N ILE A 239 -13.32 3.43 0.60
CA ILE A 239 -13.41 2.21 -0.22
C ILE A 239 -13.64 1.01 0.70
N GLU A 240 -14.82 0.45 0.68
CA GLU A 240 -15.16 -0.77 1.41
C GLU A 240 -14.66 -2.00 0.64
N GLU A 241 -14.14 -3.00 1.35
CA GLU A 241 -13.63 -4.23 0.74
C GLU A 241 -14.69 -4.90 -0.14
N GLU A 242 -15.92 -5.05 0.35
CA GLU A 242 -17.02 -5.68 -0.38
C GLU A 242 -17.33 -4.93 -1.67
N ALA A 243 -17.38 -3.59 -1.63
CA ALA A 243 -17.65 -2.77 -2.81
C ALA A 243 -16.54 -2.89 -3.85
N PHE A 244 -15.27 -2.93 -3.39
CA PHE A 244 -14.13 -3.13 -4.26
C PHE A 244 -14.12 -4.53 -4.88
N THR A 245 -14.32 -5.56 -4.09
CA THR A 245 -14.38 -6.95 -4.56
C THR A 245 -15.50 -7.15 -5.58
N LYS A 246 -16.68 -6.57 -5.36
CA LYS A 246 -17.79 -6.58 -6.33
C LYS A 246 -17.41 -5.89 -7.63
N GLN A 247 -16.72 -4.76 -7.57
CA GLN A 247 -16.24 -4.06 -8.76
C GLN A 247 -15.23 -4.90 -9.55
N VAL A 248 -14.27 -5.52 -8.87
CA VAL A 248 -13.29 -6.44 -9.48
C VAL A 248 -14.01 -7.59 -10.20
N GLN A 249 -14.99 -8.23 -9.54
CA GLN A 249 -15.75 -9.33 -10.12
C GLN A 249 -16.56 -8.91 -11.34
N THR A 250 -17.16 -7.72 -11.30
CA THR A 250 -17.93 -7.18 -12.44
C THR A 250 -17.01 -6.97 -13.64
N LEU A 251 -15.90 -6.27 -13.47
CA LEU A 251 -14.94 -6.03 -14.54
C LEU A 251 -14.30 -7.33 -15.05
N ALA A 252 -14.04 -8.28 -14.17
CA ALA A 252 -13.50 -9.58 -14.55
C ALA A 252 -14.47 -10.35 -15.47
N LYS A 253 -15.78 -10.30 -15.19
CA LYS A 253 -16.80 -10.91 -16.05
C LYS A 253 -16.92 -10.22 -17.40
N GLU A 254 -16.88 -8.88 -17.41
CA GLU A 254 -16.99 -8.08 -18.64
C GLU A 254 -15.77 -8.21 -19.54
N MET A 255 -14.58 -8.36 -18.95
CA MET A 255 -13.29 -8.40 -19.66
C MET A 255 -12.68 -9.80 -19.73
N ALA A 256 -13.39 -10.82 -19.23
CA ALA A 256 -12.96 -12.20 -19.41
C ALA A 256 -12.85 -12.51 -20.90
N PRO A 257 -11.89 -13.35 -21.32
CA PRO A 257 -11.93 -13.92 -22.67
C PRO A 257 -13.34 -14.48 -22.85
N GLN A 258 -14.04 -13.98 -23.86
CA GLN A 258 -15.29 -14.66 -24.23
C GLN A 258 -14.88 -16.12 -24.43
N SER A 259 -15.44 -17.01 -23.62
CA SER A 259 -15.32 -18.43 -23.91
C SER A 259 -15.73 -18.56 -25.35
N ILE A 260 -14.83 -19.00 -26.21
CA ILE A 260 -15.25 -19.50 -27.52
C ILE A 260 -16.36 -20.46 -27.14
N ALA A 261 -17.59 -20.12 -27.52
CA ALA A 261 -18.69 -21.05 -27.35
C ALA A 261 -18.23 -22.28 -28.11
N PHE A 262 -17.76 -23.28 -27.37
CA PHE A 262 -17.51 -24.58 -27.98
C PHE A 262 -18.84 -24.93 -28.65
N PRO A 263 -18.81 -25.32 -29.89
CA PRO A 263 -20.04 -25.81 -30.56
C PRO A 263 -20.67 -26.84 -29.63
N ASP A 264 -22.01 -26.80 -29.51
CA ASP A 264 -22.73 -27.71 -28.62
C ASP A 264 -22.14 -29.10 -28.73
N ALA A 265 -21.61 -29.59 -27.61
CA ALA A 265 -20.97 -30.89 -27.59
C ALA A 265 -22.01 -31.91 -28.08
N PRO A 266 -21.66 -32.75 -29.05
CA PRO A 266 -22.57 -33.77 -29.48
C PRO A 266 -23.03 -34.61 -28.27
N ASP A 267 -24.26 -35.06 -28.30
CA ASP A 267 -24.78 -35.99 -27.30
C ASP A 267 -23.92 -37.26 -27.38
N VAL A 268 -22.92 -37.35 -26.52
CA VAL A 268 -22.01 -38.50 -26.46
C VAL A 268 -22.40 -39.32 -25.23
N THR A 269 -22.86 -40.50 -25.47
CA THR A 269 -23.03 -41.54 -24.47
C THR A 269 -21.76 -42.36 -24.38
N VAL A 270 -21.10 -42.34 -23.24
CA VAL A 270 -19.93 -43.16 -22.95
C VAL A 270 -20.40 -44.45 -22.30
N ALA A 271 -20.06 -45.59 -22.88
CA ALA A 271 -20.36 -46.87 -22.28
C ALA A 271 -19.51 -47.06 -20.97
N GLU A 272 -20.06 -47.75 -19.98
CA GLU A 272 -19.36 -48.05 -18.75
C GLU A 272 -18.06 -48.81 -19.05
N GLY A 273 -16.94 -48.22 -18.61
CA GLY A 273 -15.61 -48.81 -18.82
C GLY A 273 -14.95 -48.50 -20.18
N GLU A 274 -15.58 -47.76 -21.09
CA GLU A 274 -15.06 -47.48 -22.45
C GLU A 274 -13.67 -46.81 -22.41
N TYR A 275 -13.37 -46.00 -21.39
CA TYR A 275 -12.09 -45.30 -21.25
C TYR A 275 -11.26 -45.79 -20.06
N ASP A 276 -11.57 -46.96 -19.52
CA ASP A 276 -10.88 -47.47 -18.30
C ASP A 276 -9.35 -47.61 -18.46
N ASP A 277 -8.90 -47.89 -19.66
CA ASP A 277 -7.46 -48.01 -20.00
C ASP A 277 -6.86 -46.70 -20.54
N ALA A 278 -7.65 -45.65 -20.65
CA ALA A 278 -7.12 -44.36 -21.14
C ALA A 278 -6.08 -43.78 -20.15
N PRO A 279 -4.94 -43.25 -20.65
CA PRO A 279 -3.85 -42.78 -19.79
C PRO A 279 -4.29 -41.74 -18.73
N PHE A 280 -5.27 -40.91 -19.04
CA PHE A 280 -5.80 -39.92 -18.09
C PHE A 280 -6.66 -40.59 -17.01
N VAL A 281 -7.46 -41.59 -17.33
CA VAL A 281 -8.27 -42.37 -16.38
C VAL A 281 -7.39 -43.17 -15.43
N LEU A 282 -6.33 -43.79 -15.93
CA LEU A 282 -5.35 -44.48 -15.11
C LEU A 282 -4.67 -43.54 -14.11
N LYS A 283 -4.37 -42.30 -14.52
CA LYS A 283 -3.84 -41.29 -13.59
C LYS A 283 -4.87 -40.85 -12.56
N LEU A 284 -6.14 -40.67 -12.91
CA LEU A 284 -7.20 -40.33 -11.98
C LEU A 284 -7.45 -41.44 -10.95
N LYS A 285 -7.38 -42.70 -11.38
CA LYS A 285 -7.43 -43.87 -10.47
C LYS A 285 -6.27 -43.87 -9.47
N GLN A 286 -5.07 -43.45 -9.86
CA GLN A 286 -3.88 -43.35 -8.98
C GLN A 286 -4.01 -42.34 -7.85
N ILE A 287 -4.85 -41.31 -8.02
CA ILE A 287 -5.07 -40.25 -7.02
C ILE A 287 -6.43 -40.37 -6.35
N ASP A 288 -7.07 -41.55 -6.41
CA ASP A 288 -8.40 -41.81 -5.82
C ASP A 288 -9.49 -40.79 -6.20
N TYR A 289 -9.44 -40.31 -7.45
CA TYR A 289 -10.43 -39.37 -7.95
C TYR A 289 -11.81 -40.04 -8.08
N ASN A 290 -12.81 -39.52 -7.35
CA ASN A 290 -14.11 -40.18 -7.21
C ASN A 290 -15.16 -39.85 -8.31
N ARG A 291 -14.78 -39.04 -9.34
CA ARG A 291 -15.66 -38.63 -10.46
C ARG A 291 -15.06 -39.02 -11.82
N ILE A 292 -14.55 -40.23 -11.92
CA ILE A 292 -13.87 -40.75 -13.12
C ILE A 292 -14.86 -40.78 -14.32
N SER A 293 -16.13 -41.15 -14.09
CA SER A 293 -17.17 -41.18 -15.13
C SER A 293 -17.44 -39.80 -15.74
N ASP A 294 -17.45 -38.76 -14.90
CA ASP A 294 -17.65 -37.37 -15.36
C ASP A 294 -16.45 -36.93 -16.23
N ALA A 295 -15.23 -37.23 -15.78
CA ALA A 295 -14.01 -36.91 -16.54
C ALA A 295 -13.91 -37.66 -17.86
N ALA A 296 -14.35 -38.91 -17.92
CA ALA A 296 -14.45 -39.71 -19.15
C ALA A 296 -15.47 -39.10 -20.12
N MET A 297 -16.63 -38.66 -19.61
CA MET A 297 -17.66 -37.99 -20.39
C MET A 297 -17.15 -36.67 -20.98
N ASP A 298 -16.46 -35.84 -20.18
CA ASP A 298 -15.89 -34.59 -20.63
C ASP A 298 -14.80 -34.78 -21.67
N TYR A 299 -13.97 -35.84 -21.51
CA TYR A 299 -12.96 -36.22 -22.49
C TYR A 299 -13.59 -36.67 -23.82
N ALA A 300 -14.61 -37.52 -23.74
CA ALA A 300 -15.32 -38.00 -24.94
C ALA A 300 -15.99 -36.85 -25.73
N LYS A 301 -16.61 -35.90 -25.00
CA LYS A 301 -17.18 -34.69 -25.60
C LYS A 301 -16.11 -33.85 -26.29
N THR A 302 -14.98 -33.64 -25.64
CA THR A 302 -13.85 -32.85 -26.17
C THR A 302 -13.24 -33.52 -27.42
N THR A 303 -13.00 -34.83 -27.35
CA THR A 303 -12.44 -35.60 -28.50
C THR A 303 -13.42 -35.68 -29.65
N GLY A 304 -14.71 -35.83 -29.39
CA GLY A 304 -15.75 -35.82 -30.41
C GLY A 304 -15.90 -34.47 -31.11
N LEU A 305 -15.59 -33.39 -30.45
CA LEU A 305 -15.51 -32.04 -31.04
C LEU A 305 -14.28 -31.89 -31.96
N LEU A 306 -13.12 -32.35 -31.52
CA LEU A 306 -11.87 -32.28 -32.31
C LEU A 306 -11.89 -33.18 -33.56
N ALA A 307 -12.69 -34.24 -33.56
CA ALA A 307 -12.80 -35.15 -34.71
C ALA A 307 -13.76 -34.62 -35.81
N LYS A 308 -14.44 -33.50 -35.57
CA LYS A 308 -15.35 -32.86 -36.53
C LYS A 308 -14.75 -31.67 -37.28
N GLU A 309 -13.54 -31.22 -36.93
CA GLU A 309 -12.71 -30.26 -37.67
C GLU A 309 -11.80 -31.00 -38.65
#